data_f1a3684dd9e611ca02479c8e114ac3ad
#
_entry.id   f1a3684dd9e611ca02479c8e114ac3ad
#
_cell.length_a   1.000
_cell.length_b   1.000
_cell.length_c   1.000
_cell.angle_alpha   90.00
_cell.angle_beta   90.00
_cell.angle_gamma   90.00
#
_symmetry.space_group_name_H-M   'P 1'
#
loop_
_entity.id
_entity.type
_entity.pdbx_description
1 polymer ?
#
loop_
_entity_poly.entity_id
_entity_poly.type
_entity_poly.pdbx_seq_one_letter_code
_entity_poly.pdbx_strand_id
1 'polypeptide(L)'
;MQIVSSCKCKNGNAEAIENKIQIPKDELEFQSDITTILREYIPTLSVIKNDTTKYLSWHQLAKDIYQQNNYKALWVSKDVLSPKGKEMLHVLATAEFLALNKDLYDYEKLSKISDSLIKMQPSIDFNLSKQLETGLTRSFLQMALHIDHGMFADTIHGINTNFWNEKDIYSNLLKDAINNSVFKSLSSLEPDNPLYNRYMKALRAFVSKNNISDNPISIRNPKLDSVGAVNDTRKALVYHHYLLDSLKNNDSACLSALKKFQKENNLNSDGAIGANTIKALERDNSKKFQLLAINADRWRKEHIIDLPERYVWVNLPSYKLKIIEKDTLRLEKNVVIGKSNLKNETPILESAINQIVLWPTWSVPQSIVKHEMKSFKGFNVIKNGNWTSVVQPPGNNNALGCVKILFPNKYSVYIHDTPTKRLFGADFRAASHGCVRCQDTLEVAANLMMMYTFKITYDSLKAFKDSKIATHTFRLKKGIPVYFRYFTAEADFDGNLKFYADVYNRDKQMINFIFKGKKPHVLTKEEKQEKQIADSLSLIKKKKADSTATAEKLKKEQEKLTLSDTILKKDSLNN
;
A
#
# COMPACT_ATOMS: atom_id res chain seq x y z
N MET A 1 30.48 3.03 51.34
CA MET A 1 30.14 3.56 52.67
C MET A 1 28.65 3.45 52.84
N GLN A 2 28.22 2.51 53.67
CA GLN A 2 26.84 2.15 53.99
C GLN A 2 26.14 3.31 54.72
N ILE A 3 24.86 3.54 54.42
CA ILE A 3 23.89 3.88 55.46
C ILE A 3 22.58 3.15 55.12
N VAL A 4 22.32 2.11 55.89
CA VAL A 4 21.04 1.42 56.01
C VAL A 4 20.21 2.21 56.99
N SER A 5 18.99 2.64 56.59
CA SER A 5 17.99 3.13 57.55
C SER A 5 16.77 2.24 57.44
N SER A 6 16.57 1.45 58.45
CA SER A 6 15.41 0.59 58.67
C SER A 6 14.24 1.43 59.18
N CYS A 7 13.16 1.52 58.43
CA CYS A 7 11.86 1.91 58.95
C CYS A 7 11.01 0.67 59.21
N LYS A 8 10.76 0.39 60.48
CA LYS A 8 9.74 -0.54 60.97
C LYS A 8 8.35 0.06 60.72
N CYS A 9 7.58 -0.50 59.80
CA CYS A 9 6.14 -0.24 59.73
C CYS A 9 5.43 -1.23 60.67
N LYS A 10 4.67 -0.67 61.59
CA LYS A 10 3.75 -1.37 62.50
C LYS A 10 2.62 -2.02 61.67
N ASN A 11 2.24 -3.23 62.01
CA ASN A 11 1.07 -3.93 61.56
C ASN A 11 -0.20 -3.06 61.87
N GLY A 12 -0.80 -2.51 60.81
CA GLY A 12 -2.14 -1.99 60.86
C GLY A 12 -2.97 -2.85 59.87
N ASN A 13 -4.01 -3.46 60.37
CA ASN A 13 -5.03 -4.16 59.61
C ASN A 13 -5.56 -3.21 58.52
N ALA A 14 -5.17 -3.40 57.27
CA ALA A 14 -5.81 -2.79 56.16
C ALA A 14 -7.04 -3.67 55.83
N GLU A 15 -8.17 -3.34 56.41
CA GLU A 15 -9.46 -3.75 55.85
C GLU A 15 -9.54 -3.19 54.43
N ALA A 16 -9.52 -4.07 53.44
CA ALA A 16 -9.83 -3.74 52.07
C ALA A 16 -11.30 -3.29 52.02
N ILE A 17 -11.51 -1.99 51.99
CA ILE A 17 -12.82 -1.42 51.68
C ILE A 17 -13.03 -1.76 50.20
N GLU A 18 -13.68 -2.90 49.93
CA GLU A 18 -14.34 -3.15 48.65
C GLU A 18 -15.46 -2.08 48.54
N ASN A 19 -15.15 -0.97 47.91
CA ASN A 19 -16.17 -0.04 47.44
C ASN A 19 -16.99 -0.79 46.36
N LYS A 20 -18.00 -1.55 46.81
CA LYS A 20 -19.06 -2.06 45.94
C LYS A 20 -19.81 -0.82 45.45
N ILE A 21 -19.53 -0.43 44.21
CA ILE A 21 -20.32 0.58 43.49
C ILE A 21 -21.75 0.06 43.51
N GLN A 22 -22.61 0.68 44.34
CA GLN A 22 -24.05 0.36 44.35
C GLN A 22 -24.64 0.88 43.04
N ILE A 23 -25.09 -0.04 42.18
CA ILE A 23 -25.81 0.30 40.96
C ILE A 23 -27.18 0.86 41.37
N PRO A 24 -27.59 2.04 40.88
CA PRO A 24 -28.89 2.61 41.20
C PRO A 24 -30.04 1.67 40.82
N LYS A 25 -31.14 1.70 41.60
CA LYS A 25 -32.27 0.78 41.40
C LYS A 25 -32.90 0.93 40.01
N ASP A 26 -33.04 2.14 39.52
CA ASP A 26 -33.57 2.46 38.18
C ASP A 26 -32.69 1.96 37.03
N GLU A 27 -31.37 1.92 37.22
CA GLU A 27 -30.47 1.26 36.25
C GLU A 27 -30.63 -0.26 36.28
N LEU A 28 -30.85 -0.87 37.44
CA LEU A 28 -31.13 -2.31 37.55
C LEU A 28 -32.44 -2.70 36.87
N GLU A 29 -33.49 -1.88 37.01
CA GLU A 29 -34.76 -2.07 36.32
C GLU A 29 -34.58 -1.96 34.81
N PHE A 30 -33.90 -0.93 34.30
CA PHE A 30 -33.55 -0.78 32.88
C PHE A 30 -32.80 -2.00 32.34
N GLN A 31 -31.76 -2.46 33.06
CA GLN A 31 -30.96 -3.60 32.65
C GLN A 31 -31.78 -4.91 32.64
N SER A 32 -32.76 -5.07 33.53
CA SER A 32 -33.66 -6.21 33.52
C SER A 32 -34.54 -6.23 32.28
N ASP A 33 -35.15 -5.10 31.95
CA ASP A 33 -36.09 -4.97 30.84
C ASP A 33 -35.38 -5.10 29.49
N ILE A 34 -34.28 -4.40 29.30
CA ILE A 34 -33.51 -4.51 28.05
C ILE A 34 -32.94 -5.92 27.86
N THR A 35 -32.50 -6.60 28.93
CA THR A 35 -32.02 -8.00 28.88
C THR A 35 -33.12 -8.94 28.39
N THR A 36 -34.36 -8.76 28.86
CA THR A 36 -35.50 -9.55 28.42
C THR A 36 -35.74 -9.37 26.92
N ILE A 37 -35.74 -8.14 26.44
CA ILE A 37 -35.90 -7.78 25.02
C ILE A 37 -34.77 -8.36 24.17
N LEU A 38 -33.52 -8.28 24.62
CA LEU A 38 -32.38 -8.83 23.89
C LEU A 38 -32.42 -10.37 23.83
N ARG A 39 -32.87 -11.02 24.91
CA ARG A 39 -33.01 -12.48 24.95
C ARG A 39 -34.02 -12.99 23.93
N GLU A 40 -35.07 -12.25 23.66
CA GLU A 40 -36.05 -12.59 22.62
C GLU A 40 -35.54 -12.24 21.21
N TYR A 41 -34.88 -11.09 21.06
CA TYR A 41 -34.49 -10.55 19.76
C TYR A 41 -33.23 -11.18 19.17
N ILE A 42 -32.16 -11.35 19.95
CA ILE A 42 -30.85 -11.81 19.45
C ILE A 42 -30.92 -13.16 18.73
N PRO A 43 -31.66 -14.19 19.23
CA PRO A 43 -31.81 -15.45 18.52
C PRO A 43 -32.49 -15.34 17.14
N THR A 44 -33.31 -14.29 16.93
CA THR A 44 -34.00 -14.06 15.64
C THR A 44 -33.12 -13.47 14.55
N LEU A 45 -31.93 -12.98 14.89
CA LEU A 45 -31.00 -12.44 13.91
C LEU A 45 -30.69 -13.52 12.87
N SER A 46 -31.14 -13.32 11.65
CA SER A 46 -30.91 -14.27 10.55
C SER A 46 -29.50 -14.18 10.02
N VAL A 47 -28.82 -15.31 9.92
CA VAL A 47 -27.59 -15.43 9.14
C VAL A 47 -27.98 -15.32 7.66
N ILE A 48 -27.53 -14.28 6.98
CA ILE A 48 -27.79 -14.12 5.54
C ILE A 48 -27.05 -15.25 4.82
N LYS A 49 -27.79 -16.31 4.41
CA LYS A 49 -27.24 -17.49 3.73
C LYS A 49 -26.65 -17.20 2.33
N ASN A 50 -26.87 -16.03 1.77
CA ASN A 50 -26.48 -15.69 0.40
C ASN A 50 -25.14 -14.93 0.32
N ASP A 51 -24.40 -14.80 1.42
CA ASP A 51 -23.07 -14.23 1.34
C ASP A 51 -22.08 -15.32 0.95
N THR A 52 -21.66 -15.31 -0.33
CA THR A 52 -20.61 -16.18 -0.87
C THR A 52 -19.23 -15.87 -0.29
N THR A 53 -19.14 -14.85 0.57
CA THR A 53 -17.97 -14.56 1.36
C THR A 53 -17.89 -15.52 2.53
N LYS A 54 -16.77 -16.23 2.64
CA LYS A 54 -16.45 -17.16 3.74
C LYS A 54 -16.16 -16.43 5.07
N TYR A 55 -16.78 -15.27 5.30
CA TYR A 55 -16.58 -14.49 6.52
C TYR A 55 -17.48 -15.00 7.65
N LEU A 56 -16.94 -15.03 8.85
CA LEU A 56 -17.72 -15.20 10.06
C LEU A 56 -18.80 -14.12 10.08
N SER A 57 -20.07 -14.53 10.06
CA SER A 57 -21.16 -13.56 10.11
C SER A 57 -21.15 -12.88 11.48
N TRP A 58 -21.13 -11.55 11.53
CA TRP A 58 -21.26 -10.81 12.79
C TRP A 58 -22.51 -11.23 13.60
N HIS A 59 -23.56 -11.70 12.93
CA HIS A 59 -24.77 -12.22 13.57
C HIS A 59 -24.47 -13.45 14.43
N GLN A 60 -23.64 -14.36 13.95
CA GLN A 60 -23.29 -15.56 14.72
C GLN A 60 -22.42 -15.19 15.91
N LEU A 61 -21.43 -14.31 15.70
CA LEU A 61 -20.61 -13.81 16.79
C LEU A 61 -21.44 -13.09 17.85
N ALA A 62 -22.38 -12.21 17.44
CA ALA A 62 -23.26 -11.51 18.36
C ALA A 62 -24.12 -12.50 19.17
N LYS A 63 -24.71 -13.53 18.54
CA LYS A 63 -25.47 -14.56 19.26
C LYS A 63 -24.62 -15.23 20.34
N ASP A 64 -23.44 -15.71 19.97
CA ASP A 64 -22.55 -16.41 20.90
C ASP A 64 -22.15 -15.48 22.08
N ILE A 65 -21.82 -14.24 21.79
CA ILE A 65 -21.42 -13.23 22.81
C ILE A 65 -22.57 -12.91 23.78
N TYR A 66 -23.75 -12.57 23.25
CA TYR A 66 -24.90 -12.25 24.12
C TYR A 66 -25.36 -13.46 24.94
N GLN A 67 -25.34 -14.65 24.37
CA GLN A 67 -25.64 -15.88 25.10
C GLN A 67 -24.66 -16.11 26.27
N GLN A 68 -23.35 -15.96 26.02
CA GLN A 68 -22.31 -16.07 27.06
C GLN A 68 -22.44 -15.00 28.15
N ASN A 69 -22.95 -13.80 27.79
CA ASN A 69 -23.17 -12.69 28.72
C ASN A 69 -24.58 -12.65 29.33
N ASN A 70 -25.34 -13.76 29.25
CA ASN A 70 -26.72 -13.85 29.73
C ASN A 70 -27.64 -12.74 29.17
N TYR A 71 -27.37 -12.28 27.93
CA TYR A 71 -28.07 -11.21 27.20
C TYR A 71 -28.08 -9.84 27.88
N LYS A 72 -27.18 -9.56 28.80
CA LYS A 72 -26.99 -8.23 29.39
C LYS A 72 -26.57 -7.22 28.32
N ALA A 73 -27.10 -6.01 28.42
CA ALA A 73 -26.68 -4.91 27.56
C ALA A 73 -25.20 -4.54 27.80
N LEU A 74 -24.50 -4.20 26.76
CA LEU A 74 -23.06 -3.88 26.77
C LEU A 74 -22.82 -2.37 26.64
N TRP A 75 -23.67 -1.70 25.84
CA TRP A 75 -23.45 -0.34 25.38
C TRP A 75 -24.47 0.65 25.91
N VAL A 76 -25.72 0.21 26.10
CA VAL A 76 -26.80 1.10 26.56
C VAL A 76 -26.99 1.06 28.06
N SER A 77 -27.54 2.15 28.60
CA SER A 77 -27.93 2.34 30.00
C SER A 77 -29.25 3.14 30.07
N LYS A 78 -29.81 3.31 31.26
CA LYS A 78 -30.96 4.21 31.45
C LYS A 78 -30.69 5.63 30.94
N ASP A 79 -29.46 6.10 31.03
CA ASP A 79 -28.99 7.41 30.56
C ASP A 79 -28.56 7.36 29.07
N VAL A 80 -29.18 6.49 28.29
CA VAL A 80 -28.99 6.20 26.85
C VAL A 80 -27.75 5.37 26.56
N LEU A 81 -26.57 5.83 26.90
CA LEU A 81 -25.32 5.13 26.69
C LEU A 81 -24.54 4.96 27.99
N SER A 82 -24.06 3.74 28.21
CA SER A 82 -23.03 3.47 29.22
C SER A 82 -21.73 4.22 28.89
N PRO A 83 -20.79 4.35 29.84
CA PRO A 83 -19.47 4.93 29.53
C PRO A 83 -18.78 4.27 28.34
N LYS A 84 -18.93 2.94 28.20
CA LYS A 84 -18.37 2.18 27.08
C LYS A 84 -19.14 2.37 25.78
N GLY A 85 -20.45 2.54 25.86
CA GLY A 85 -21.26 2.93 24.71
C GLY A 85 -20.88 4.31 24.16
N LYS A 86 -20.62 5.29 25.03
CA LYS A 86 -20.09 6.60 24.64
C LYS A 86 -18.71 6.51 24.00
N GLU A 87 -17.80 5.69 24.57
CA GLU A 87 -16.48 5.42 24.00
C GLU A 87 -16.61 4.75 22.61
N MET A 88 -17.49 3.75 22.46
CA MET A 88 -17.72 3.09 21.17
C MET A 88 -18.26 4.05 20.11
N LEU A 89 -19.25 4.88 20.46
CA LEU A 89 -19.77 5.87 19.52
C LEU A 89 -18.69 6.89 19.12
N HIS A 90 -17.81 7.28 20.05
CA HIS A 90 -16.66 8.13 19.75
C HIS A 90 -15.65 7.42 18.84
N VAL A 91 -15.37 6.14 19.03
CA VAL A 91 -14.50 5.35 18.15
C VAL A 91 -15.08 5.29 16.73
N LEU A 92 -16.40 5.15 16.60
CA LEU A 92 -17.07 5.23 15.29
C LEU A 92 -16.91 6.60 14.64
N ALA A 93 -17.10 7.68 15.42
CA ALA A 93 -16.92 9.05 14.94
C ALA A 93 -15.49 9.34 14.46
N THR A 94 -14.52 8.62 14.99
CA THR A 94 -13.08 8.79 14.75
C THR A 94 -12.43 7.56 14.14
N ALA A 95 -13.20 6.77 13.39
CA ALA A 95 -12.74 5.53 12.77
C ALA A 95 -11.52 5.71 11.83
N GLU A 96 -11.34 6.94 11.33
CA GLU A 96 -10.19 7.33 10.50
C GLU A 96 -8.84 7.14 11.22
N PHE A 97 -8.79 7.22 12.56
CA PHE A 97 -7.56 6.90 13.33
C PHE A 97 -7.19 5.41 13.29
N LEU A 98 -8.14 4.57 12.92
CA LEU A 98 -7.94 3.16 12.63
C LEU A 98 -7.86 2.89 11.12
N ALA A 99 -7.68 3.93 10.29
CA ALA A 99 -7.67 3.84 8.84
C ALA A 99 -8.95 3.17 8.26
N LEU A 100 -10.10 3.41 8.88
CA LEU A 100 -11.39 2.87 8.47
C LEU A 100 -12.31 3.99 7.97
N ASN A 101 -13.19 3.66 7.03
CA ASN A 101 -14.26 4.57 6.59
C ASN A 101 -15.46 4.43 7.53
N LYS A 102 -15.75 5.48 8.33
CA LYS A 102 -16.84 5.49 9.31
C LYS A 102 -18.23 5.20 8.72
N ASP A 103 -18.44 5.55 7.44
CA ASP A 103 -19.73 5.34 6.77
C ASP A 103 -20.11 3.85 6.64
N LEU A 104 -19.13 2.95 6.75
CA LEU A 104 -19.35 1.50 6.71
C LEU A 104 -19.91 0.92 8.02
N TYR A 105 -19.90 1.70 9.09
CA TYR A 105 -20.24 1.24 10.45
C TYR A 105 -21.48 1.94 11.01
N ASP A 106 -22.35 2.44 10.15
CA ASP A 106 -23.63 3.07 10.51
C ASP A 106 -23.52 4.24 11.53
N TYR A 107 -22.34 4.91 11.61
CA TYR A 107 -22.10 5.96 12.60
C TYR A 107 -23.22 7.01 12.64
N GLU A 108 -23.59 7.59 11.50
CA GLU A 108 -24.63 8.63 11.44
C GLU A 108 -26.00 8.16 11.92
N LYS A 109 -26.37 6.91 11.59
CA LYS A 109 -27.63 6.31 12.03
C LYS A 109 -27.62 6.10 13.54
N LEU A 110 -26.54 5.55 14.09
CA LEU A 110 -26.41 5.25 15.52
C LEU A 110 -26.34 6.54 16.35
N SER A 111 -25.64 7.57 15.86
CA SER A 111 -25.63 8.91 16.48
C SER A 111 -27.02 9.51 16.52
N LYS A 112 -27.77 9.47 15.42
CA LYS A 112 -29.17 9.97 15.37
C LYS A 112 -30.10 9.22 16.33
N ILE A 113 -29.94 7.90 16.47
CA ILE A 113 -30.71 7.12 17.45
C ILE A 113 -30.34 7.57 18.87
N SER A 114 -29.06 7.72 19.19
CA SER A 114 -28.61 8.21 20.49
C SER A 114 -29.15 9.59 20.80
N ASP A 115 -29.09 10.55 19.86
CA ASP A 115 -29.61 11.89 20.00
C ASP A 115 -31.13 11.90 20.21
N SER A 116 -31.86 11.00 19.54
CA SER A 116 -33.31 10.85 19.71
C SER A 116 -33.66 10.36 21.11
N LEU A 117 -32.96 9.34 21.60
CA LEU A 117 -33.13 8.81 22.95
C LEU A 117 -32.82 9.86 24.03
N ILE A 118 -31.78 10.68 23.84
CA ILE A 118 -31.44 11.79 24.76
C ILE A 118 -32.57 12.81 24.81
N LYS A 119 -33.18 13.17 23.68
CA LYS A 119 -34.30 14.12 23.61
C LYS A 119 -35.59 13.58 24.25
N MET A 120 -35.76 12.27 24.30
CA MET A 120 -36.94 11.62 24.90
C MET A 120 -36.84 11.48 26.40
N GLN A 121 -35.68 11.72 27.02
CA GLN A 121 -35.51 11.62 28.46
C GLN A 121 -36.52 12.49 29.23
N PRO A 122 -37.10 12.02 30.35
CA PRO A 122 -36.79 10.76 31.05
C PRO A 122 -37.49 9.51 30.52
N SER A 123 -38.29 9.60 29.46
CA SER A 123 -38.95 8.43 28.85
C SER A 123 -37.96 7.52 28.15
N ILE A 124 -38.14 6.23 28.27
CA ILE A 124 -37.28 5.21 27.68
C ILE A 124 -37.98 4.54 26.49
N ASP A 125 -37.40 4.63 25.30
CA ASP A 125 -37.83 3.83 24.16
C ASP A 125 -36.92 2.59 24.04
N PHE A 126 -37.40 1.47 24.55
CA PHE A 126 -36.66 0.19 24.52
C PHE A 126 -36.41 -0.35 23.10
N ASN A 127 -37.24 0.02 22.12
CA ASN A 127 -37.01 -0.41 20.75
C ASN A 127 -35.81 0.33 20.10
N LEU A 128 -35.72 1.64 20.33
CA LEU A 128 -34.54 2.43 19.92
C LEU A 128 -33.29 2.00 20.72
N SER A 129 -33.43 1.76 22.04
CA SER A 129 -32.33 1.27 22.89
C SER A 129 -31.78 -0.09 22.38
N LYS A 130 -32.65 -1.02 22.01
CA LYS A 130 -32.29 -2.30 21.38
C LYS A 130 -31.55 -2.09 20.04
N GLN A 131 -32.03 -1.17 19.18
CA GLN A 131 -31.39 -0.87 17.92
C GLN A 131 -30.00 -0.27 18.12
N LEU A 132 -29.83 0.62 19.11
CA LEU A 132 -28.54 1.21 19.46
C LEU A 132 -27.57 0.16 19.98
N GLU A 133 -28.00 -0.68 20.92
CA GLU A 133 -27.23 -1.77 21.52
C GLU A 133 -26.68 -2.73 20.45
N THR A 134 -27.59 -3.26 19.64
CA THR A 134 -27.24 -4.25 18.60
C THR A 134 -26.46 -3.62 17.44
N GLY A 135 -26.73 -2.35 17.13
CA GLY A 135 -26.00 -1.59 16.13
C GLY A 135 -24.54 -1.34 16.54
N LEU A 136 -24.29 -0.95 17.78
CA LEU A 136 -22.93 -0.75 18.30
C LEU A 136 -22.16 -2.08 18.36
N THR A 137 -22.81 -3.17 18.81
CA THR A 137 -22.19 -4.52 18.78
C THR A 137 -21.81 -4.92 17.36
N ARG A 138 -22.71 -4.75 16.40
CA ARG A 138 -22.43 -5.03 14.98
C ARG A 138 -21.24 -4.23 14.49
N SER A 139 -21.22 -2.92 14.74
CA SER A 139 -20.15 -2.03 14.30
C SER A 139 -18.81 -2.41 14.92
N PHE A 140 -18.77 -2.74 16.21
CA PHE A 140 -17.57 -3.22 16.89
C PHE A 140 -17.01 -4.50 16.22
N LEU A 141 -17.86 -5.50 16.04
CA LEU A 141 -17.45 -6.78 15.44
C LEU A 141 -17.01 -6.63 13.98
N GLN A 142 -17.68 -5.79 13.20
CA GLN A 142 -17.27 -5.48 11.83
C GLN A 142 -15.92 -4.75 11.79
N MET A 143 -15.72 -3.76 12.67
CA MET A 143 -14.42 -3.07 12.78
C MET A 143 -13.31 -4.04 13.16
N ALA A 144 -13.55 -4.89 14.15
CA ALA A 144 -12.60 -5.91 14.59
C ALA A 144 -12.18 -6.82 13.43
N LEU A 145 -13.14 -7.39 12.70
CA LEU A 145 -12.89 -8.23 11.51
C LEU A 145 -12.09 -7.48 10.43
N HIS A 146 -12.42 -6.21 10.18
CA HIS A 146 -11.74 -5.42 9.15
C HIS A 146 -10.33 -5.00 9.55
N ILE A 147 -10.07 -4.81 10.85
CA ILE A 147 -8.72 -4.50 11.34
C ILE A 147 -7.84 -5.75 11.31
N ASP A 148 -8.38 -6.89 11.70
CA ASP A 148 -7.63 -8.15 11.77
C ASP A 148 -7.28 -8.71 10.39
N HIS A 149 -8.23 -8.69 9.45
CA HIS A 149 -8.09 -9.39 8.16
C HIS A 149 -8.08 -8.49 6.92
N GLY A 150 -8.33 -7.19 7.09
CA GLY A 150 -8.62 -6.28 5.97
C GLY A 150 -10.04 -6.47 5.43
N MET A 151 -10.50 -5.49 4.68
CA MET A 151 -11.86 -5.44 4.11
C MET A 151 -11.92 -5.97 2.68
N PHE A 152 -10.91 -5.65 1.88
CA PHE A 152 -10.89 -5.95 0.45
C PHE A 152 -10.33 -7.35 0.20
N ALA A 153 -11.22 -8.33 0.06
CA ALA A 153 -10.83 -9.67 -0.39
C ALA A 153 -10.41 -9.62 -1.86
N ASP A 154 -9.10 -9.63 -2.13
CA ASP A 154 -8.58 -9.80 -3.47
C ASP A 154 -8.73 -11.27 -3.88
N THR A 155 -9.83 -11.58 -4.54
CA THR A 155 -10.14 -12.93 -5.04
C THR A 155 -9.17 -13.42 -6.12
N ILE A 156 -8.32 -12.53 -6.65
CA ILE A 156 -7.32 -12.87 -7.68
C ILE A 156 -6.14 -13.65 -7.08
N HIS A 157 -5.80 -13.45 -5.80
CA HIS A 157 -4.62 -14.05 -5.17
C HIS A 157 -4.93 -15.12 -4.11
N GLY A 158 -6.20 -15.55 -3.98
CA GLY A 158 -6.59 -16.76 -3.24
C GLY A 158 -6.12 -16.82 -1.78
N ILE A 159 -6.50 -15.87 -0.94
CA ILE A 159 -6.23 -15.97 0.49
C ILE A 159 -7.23 -16.94 1.09
N ASN A 160 -6.71 -18.05 1.60
CA ASN A 160 -7.46 -19.08 2.28
C ASN A 160 -7.72 -18.61 3.71
N THR A 161 -8.95 -18.20 4.00
CA THR A 161 -9.34 -17.70 5.32
C THR A 161 -10.12 -18.78 6.07
N ASN A 162 -9.42 -19.54 6.90
CA ASN A 162 -10.06 -20.47 7.85
C ASN A 162 -10.45 -19.72 9.14
N PHE A 163 -11.37 -18.75 9.07
CA PHE A 163 -11.80 -17.92 10.22
C PHE A 163 -12.67 -18.67 11.26
N TRP A 164 -13.09 -19.88 10.99
CA TRP A 164 -14.04 -20.61 11.82
C TRP A 164 -13.50 -21.04 13.20
N ASN A 165 -12.17 -21.03 13.39
CA ASN A 165 -11.55 -21.45 14.66
C ASN A 165 -11.29 -20.29 15.65
N GLU A 166 -11.63 -19.04 15.29
CA GLU A 166 -11.23 -17.85 16.05
C GLU A 166 -12.39 -17.15 16.80
N LYS A 167 -13.52 -17.83 16.99
CA LYS A 167 -14.70 -17.26 17.67
C LYS A 167 -14.38 -16.68 19.06
N ASP A 168 -13.53 -17.38 19.80
CA ASP A 168 -13.16 -16.99 21.16
C ASP A 168 -12.33 -15.71 21.19
N ILE A 169 -11.57 -15.40 20.13
CA ILE A 169 -10.75 -14.18 20.04
C ILE A 169 -11.67 -12.96 20.08
N TYR A 170 -12.70 -12.89 19.25
CA TYR A 170 -13.60 -11.74 19.19
C TYR A 170 -14.50 -11.60 20.42
N SER A 171 -14.88 -12.73 21.05
CA SER A 171 -15.60 -12.71 22.33
C SER A 171 -14.73 -12.15 23.44
N ASN A 172 -13.47 -12.56 23.54
CA ASN A 172 -12.53 -12.07 24.50
C ASN A 172 -12.15 -10.60 24.23
N LEU A 173 -11.99 -10.23 22.96
CA LEU A 173 -11.74 -8.86 22.55
C LEU A 173 -12.86 -7.90 22.99
N LEU A 174 -14.13 -8.31 22.83
CA LEU A 174 -15.26 -7.50 23.26
C LEU A 174 -15.32 -7.40 24.78
N LYS A 175 -15.04 -8.47 25.53
CA LYS A 175 -14.92 -8.44 26.99
C LYS A 175 -13.81 -7.47 27.42
N ASP A 176 -12.66 -7.52 26.74
CA ASP A 176 -11.57 -6.57 27.01
C ASP A 176 -11.97 -5.11 26.70
N ALA A 177 -12.67 -4.87 25.59
CA ALA A 177 -13.18 -3.55 25.20
C ALA A 177 -14.13 -2.97 26.26
N ILE A 178 -15.04 -3.79 26.80
CA ILE A 178 -15.99 -3.39 27.84
C ILE A 178 -15.27 -3.11 29.17
N ASN A 179 -14.31 -3.91 29.53
CA ASN A 179 -13.61 -3.78 30.82
C ASN A 179 -12.50 -2.70 30.81
N ASN A 180 -11.83 -2.51 29.67
CA ASN A 180 -10.66 -1.64 29.56
C ASN A 180 -10.89 -0.45 28.60
N SER A 181 -10.63 -0.62 27.29
CA SER A 181 -10.79 0.43 26.30
C SER A 181 -11.16 -0.13 24.94
N VAL A 182 -12.23 0.41 24.36
CA VAL A 182 -12.72 0.03 23.03
C VAL A 182 -11.65 0.27 21.95
N PHE A 183 -11.04 1.46 21.97
CA PHE A 183 -10.01 1.81 20.98
C PHE A 183 -8.76 0.92 21.10
N LYS A 184 -8.27 0.68 22.32
CA LYS A 184 -7.09 -0.16 22.55
C LYS A 184 -7.33 -1.61 22.15
N SER A 185 -8.50 -2.16 22.50
CA SER A 185 -8.86 -3.53 22.12
C SER A 185 -8.94 -3.68 20.60
N LEU A 186 -9.58 -2.75 19.87
CA LEU A 186 -9.59 -2.78 18.42
C LEU A 186 -8.19 -2.64 17.82
N SER A 187 -7.38 -1.72 18.33
CA SER A 187 -6.02 -1.51 17.81
C SER A 187 -5.05 -2.63 18.13
N SER A 188 -5.34 -3.50 19.11
CA SER A 188 -4.52 -4.69 19.39
C SER A 188 -4.57 -5.76 18.30
N LEU A 189 -5.56 -5.67 17.40
CA LEU A 189 -5.66 -6.53 16.21
C LEU A 189 -4.81 -6.04 15.03
N GLU A 190 -4.23 -4.85 15.13
CA GLU A 190 -3.37 -4.32 14.06
C GLU A 190 -2.07 -5.14 13.95
N PRO A 191 -1.52 -5.33 12.72
CA PRO A 191 -0.24 -6.02 12.54
C PRO A 191 0.86 -5.39 13.38
N ASP A 192 1.55 -6.20 14.19
CA ASP A 192 2.65 -5.73 15.03
C ASP A 192 3.99 -5.90 14.32
N ASN A 193 4.33 -4.93 13.46
CA ASN A 193 5.66 -4.85 12.86
C ASN A 193 6.12 -3.39 12.72
N PRO A 194 7.44 -3.12 12.73
CA PRO A 194 7.97 -1.76 12.76
C PRO A 194 7.52 -0.88 11.56
N LEU A 195 7.36 -1.44 10.37
CA LEU A 195 6.96 -0.69 9.17
C LEU A 195 5.48 -0.27 9.27
N TYR A 196 4.60 -1.18 9.68
CA TYR A 196 3.19 -0.86 9.90
C TYR A 196 2.99 0.12 11.04
N ASN A 197 3.68 -0.08 12.16
CA ASN A 197 3.59 0.81 13.33
C ASN A 197 4.01 2.24 12.97
N ARG A 198 5.10 2.39 12.20
CA ARG A 198 5.54 3.70 11.67
C ARG A 198 4.49 4.30 10.73
N TYR A 199 3.92 3.47 9.86
CA TYR A 199 2.87 3.89 8.92
C TYR A 199 1.61 4.39 9.67
N MET A 200 1.09 3.63 10.63
CA MET A 200 -0.10 4.01 11.40
C MET A 200 0.14 5.24 12.28
N LYS A 201 1.35 5.40 12.86
CA LYS A 201 1.73 6.62 13.57
C LYS A 201 1.67 7.84 12.66
N ALA A 202 2.19 7.74 11.45
CA ALA A 202 2.15 8.83 10.47
C ALA A 202 0.73 9.13 9.97
N LEU A 203 -0.09 8.09 9.75
CA LEU A 203 -1.50 8.22 9.40
C LEU A 203 -2.28 8.93 10.50
N ARG A 204 -2.16 8.51 11.75
CA ARG A 204 -2.83 9.14 12.90
C ARG A 204 -2.43 10.61 13.04
N ALA A 205 -1.15 10.93 12.85
CA ALA A 205 -0.69 12.31 12.82
C ALA A 205 -1.26 13.11 11.64
N PHE A 206 -1.45 12.48 10.48
CA PHE A 206 -2.10 13.11 9.33
C PHE A 206 -3.57 13.42 9.62
N VAL A 207 -4.33 12.46 10.13
CA VAL A 207 -5.75 12.61 10.47
C VAL A 207 -5.94 13.70 11.53
N SER A 208 -5.10 13.74 12.57
CA SER A 208 -5.20 14.75 13.63
C SER A 208 -4.93 16.19 13.19
N LYS A 209 -4.12 16.38 12.14
CA LYS A 209 -3.67 17.68 11.66
C LYS A 209 -4.48 18.24 10.48
N ASN A 210 -5.21 17.39 9.78
CA ASN A 210 -5.84 17.75 8.52
C ASN A 210 -7.35 17.50 8.56
N ASN A 211 -8.11 18.40 7.98
CA ASN A 211 -9.49 18.11 7.64
C ASN A 211 -9.51 17.15 6.45
N ILE A 212 -10.04 15.95 6.66
CA ILE A 212 -10.17 14.91 5.63
C ILE A 212 -11.50 14.99 4.87
N SER A 213 -12.35 15.99 5.15
CA SER A 213 -13.54 16.26 4.35
C SER A 213 -13.15 16.69 2.92
N ASP A 214 -14.03 16.43 1.98
CA ASP A 214 -13.76 16.61 0.57
C ASP A 214 -13.59 18.09 0.20
N ASN A 215 -12.37 18.47 -0.21
CA ASN A 215 -12.05 19.75 -0.82
C ASN A 215 -11.32 19.46 -2.14
N PRO A 216 -12.07 19.20 -3.22
CA PRO A 216 -11.46 18.75 -4.46
C PRO A 216 -10.54 19.82 -5.06
N ILE A 217 -9.29 19.44 -5.28
CA ILE A 217 -8.34 20.22 -6.07
C ILE A 217 -8.47 19.73 -7.51
N SER A 218 -8.64 20.65 -8.45
CA SER A 218 -8.66 20.37 -9.88
C SER A 218 -7.72 21.32 -10.61
N ILE A 219 -6.92 20.78 -11.51
CA ILE A 219 -5.98 21.53 -12.33
C ILE A 219 -6.42 21.42 -13.79
N ARG A 220 -6.63 22.57 -14.42
CA ARG A 220 -6.99 22.65 -15.83
C ARG A 220 -5.94 21.99 -16.71
N ASN A 221 -6.38 21.46 -17.84
CA ASN A 221 -5.46 20.85 -18.79
C ASN A 221 -4.54 21.92 -19.41
N PRO A 222 -3.20 21.87 -19.18
CA PRO A 222 -2.28 22.91 -19.67
C PRO A 222 -2.18 23.00 -21.19
N LYS A 223 -2.66 21.98 -21.94
CA LYS A 223 -2.74 22.02 -23.41
C LYS A 223 -3.93 22.85 -23.92
N LEU A 224 -4.97 23.01 -23.11
CA LEU A 224 -6.18 23.76 -23.42
C LEU A 224 -6.17 25.17 -22.82
N ASP A 225 -5.69 25.27 -21.57
CA ASP A 225 -5.58 26.52 -20.82
C ASP A 225 -4.28 26.51 -19.99
N SER A 226 -3.20 27.01 -20.58
CA SER A 226 -1.88 27.02 -19.93
C SER A 226 -1.82 28.00 -18.75
N VAL A 227 -2.41 29.19 -18.89
CA VAL A 227 -2.43 30.22 -17.83
C VAL A 227 -3.26 29.75 -16.64
N GLY A 228 -4.43 29.20 -16.91
CA GLY A 228 -5.28 28.64 -15.89
C GLY A 228 -4.63 27.47 -15.16
N ALA A 229 -3.96 26.57 -15.87
CA ALA A 229 -3.24 25.45 -15.28
C ALA A 229 -2.10 25.90 -14.34
N VAL A 230 -1.36 26.95 -14.71
CA VAL A 230 -0.33 27.56 -13.85
C VAL A 230 -0.97 28.13 -12.58
N ASN A 231 -2.06 28.88 -12.70
CA ASN A 231 -2.75 29.46 -11.55
C ASN A 231 -3.34 28.40 -10.60
N ASP A 232 -3.92 27.32 -11.16
CA ASP A 232 -4.42 26.20 -10.38
C ASP A 232 -3.27 25.44 -9.67
N THR A 233 -2.13 25.26 -10.37
CA THR A 233 -0.91 24.69 -9.79
C THR A 233 -0.38 25.52 -8.61
N ARG A 234 -0.38 26.84 -8.72
CA ARG A 234 0.02 27.75 -7.61
C ARG A 234 -0.86 27.55 -6.38
N LYS A 235 -2.19 27.51 -6.58
CA LYS A 235 -3.16 27.24 -5.50
C LYS A 235 -2.92 25.88 -4.87
N ALA A 236 -2.68 24.85 -5.68
CA ALA A 236 -2.40 23.50 -5.20
C ALA A 236 -1.08 23.46 -4.39
N LEU A 237 -0.03 24.14 -4.82
CA LEU A 237 1.24 24.23 -4.08
C LEU A 237 1.08 24.94 -2.72
N VAL A 238 0.24 25.97 -2.65
CA VAL A 238 -0.12 26.61 -1.36
C VAL A 238 -0.88 25.64 -0.47
N TYR A 239 -1.90 24.96 -1.00
CA TYR A 239 -2.67 23.94 -0.27
C TYR A 239 -1.77 22.82 0.28
N HIS A 240 -0.79 22.39 -0.48
CA HIS A 240 0.15 21.34 -0.06
C HIS A 240 1.34 21.87 0.78
N HIS A 241 1.33 23.13 1.17
CA HIS A 241 2.37 23.80 1.99
C HIS A 241 3.79 23.82 1.36
N TYR A 242 3.88 23.75 0.02
CA TYR A 242 5.14 23.93 -0.71
C TYR A 242 5.41 25.40 -1.05
N LEU A 243 4.38 26.23 -1.04
CA LEU A 243 4.45 27.64 -1.39
C LEU A 243 3.68 28.45 -0.35
N LEU A 244 4.24 29.58 0.10
CA LEU A 244 3.52 30.53 0.92
C LEU A 244 2.50 31.30 0.06
N ASP A 245 1.32 31.59 0.59
CA ASP A 245 0.28 32.33 -0.16
C ASP A 245 0.78 33.71 -0.61
N SER A 246 1.59 34.39 0.20
CA SER A 246 2.23 35.66 -0.15
C SER A 246 3.16 35.60 -1.37
N LEU A 247 3.70 34.42 -1.69
CA LEU A 247 4.62 34.18 -2.81
C LEU A 247 3.94 33.58 -4.04
N LYS A 248 2.62 33.35 -4.02
CA LYS A 248 1.91 32.67 -5.13
C LYS A 248 2.00 33.36 -6.48
N ASN A 249 2.29 34.65 -6.51
CA ASN A 249 2.48 35.43 -7.74
C ASN A 249 3.95 35.57 -8.15
N ASN A 250 4.90 34.98 -7.41
CA ASN A 250 6.32 34.96 -7.75
C ASN A 250 6.66 33.70 -8.56
N ASP A 251 6.96 33.86 -9.84
CA ASP A 251 7.20 32.75 -10.77
C ASP A 251 8.39 31.88 -10.37
N SER A 252 9.47 32.47 -9.91
CA SER A 252 10.68 31.76 -9.47
C SER A 252 10.41 30.92 -8.22
N ALA A 253 9.68 31.48 -7.24
CA ALA A 253 9.25 30.76 -6.04
C ALA A 253 8.33 29.60 -6.40
N CYS A 254 7.37 29.82 -7.29
CA CYS A 254 6.45 28.77 -7.77
C CYS A 254 7.19 27.64 -8.48
N LEU A 255 8.14 27.95 -9.37
CA LEU A 255 8.93 26.96 -10.08
C LEU A 255 9.79 26.12 -9.10
N SER A 256 10.40 26.77 -8.13
CA SER A 256 11.20 26.11 -7.10
C SER A 256 10.32 25.19 -6.23
N ALA A 257 9.15 25.67 -5.82
CA ALA A 257 8.16 24.90 -5.06
C ALA A 257 7.64 23.69 -5.86
N LEU A 258 7.35 23.88 -7.15
CA LEU A 258 6.92 22.81 -8.03
C LEU A 258 7.99 21.72 -8.19
N LYS A 259 9.25 22.11 -8.42
CA LYS A 259 10.37 21.17 -8.49
C LYS A 259 10.58 20.41 -7.18
N LYS A 260 10.46 21.10 -6.05
CA LYS A 260 10.52 20.47 -4.73
C LYS A 260 9.37 19.48 -4.54
N PHE A 261 8.13 19.88 -4.88
CA PHE A 261 6.96 19.01 -4.85
C PHE A 261 7.15 17.77 -5.72
N GLN A 262 7.59 17.93 -6.95
CA GLN A 262 7.87 16.81 -7.86
C GLN A 262 8.89 15.83 -7.26
N LYS A 263 10.02 16.33 -6.76
CA LYS A 263 11.08 15.51 -6.14
C LYS A 263 10.55 14.70 -4.96
N GLU A 264 9.78 15.33 -4.06
CA GLU A 264 9.25 14.69 -2.87
C GLU A 264 8.11 13.69 -3.18
N ASN A 265 7.43 13.85 -4.32
CA ASN A 265 6.42 12.93 -4.83
C ASN A 265 6.99 11.89 -5.83
N ASN A 266 8.31 11.71 -5.87
CA ASN A 266 9.01 10.74 -6.74
C ASN A 266 8.74 10.95 -8.25
N LEU A 267 8.56 12.21 -8.64
CA LEU A 267 8.41 12.66 -10.03
C LEU A 267 9.71 13.30 -10.54
N ASN A 268 9.84 13.43 -11.86
CA ASN A 268 10.93 14.17 -12.47
C ASN A 268 10.84 15.65 -12.06
N SER A 269 11.90 16.19 -11.47
CA SER A 269 11.94 17.56 -10.93
C SER A 269 12.28 18.58 -12.04
N ASP A 270 11.49 18.56 -13.13
CA ASP A 270 11.69 19.42 -14.31
C ASP A 270 10.92 20.75 -14.24
N GLY A 271 9.94 20.85 -13.33
CA GLY A 271 9.05 22.00 -13.21
C GLY A 271 7.92 22.01 -14.24
N ALA A 272 7.72 20.92 -14.99
CA ALA A 272 6.65 20.82 -15.97
C ALA A 272 5.31 20.35 -15.33
N ILE A 273 4.21 20.96 -15.74
CA ILE A 273 2.86 20.58 -15.31
C ILE A 273 2.38 19.42 -16.18
N GLY A 274 3.04 18.26 -16.05
CA GLY A 274 2.69 17.04 -16.77
C GLY A 274 1.55 16.26 -16.10
N ALA A 275 1.00 15.23 -16.78
CA ALA A 275 -0.13 14.44 -16.28
C ALA A 275 0.12 13.80 -14.90
N ASN A 276 1.34 13.34 -14.63
CA ASN A 276 1.69 12.75 -13.33
C ASN A 276 1.80 13.83 -12.24
N THR A 277 2.31 15.00 -12.57
CA THR A 277 2.37 16.17 -11.68
C THR A 277 0.97 16.63 -11.31
N ILE A 278 0.06 16.74 -12.29
CA ILE A 278 -1.36 17.08 -12.07
C ILE A 278 -2.00 16.07 -11.12
N LYS A 279 -1.92 14.78 -11.42
CA LYS A 279 -2.48 13.73 -10.55
C LYS A 279 -1.95 13.78 -9.11
N ALA A 280 -0.70 14.16 -8.92
CA ALA A 280 -0.12 14.29 -7.59
C ALA A 280 -0.62 15.54 -6.88
N LEU A 281 -0.71 16.68 -7.56
CA LEU A 281 -1.23 17.94 -7.03
C LEU A 281 -2.74 17.87 -6.71
N GLU A 282 -3.51 17.10 -7.45
CA GLU A 282 -4.93 16.90 -7.22
C GLU A 282 -5.25 15.93 -6.07
N ARG A 283 -4.26 15.43 -5.36
CA ARG A 283 -4.46 14.63 -4.14
C ARG A 283 -4.76 15.54 -2.96
N ASP A 284 -6.01 15.94 -2.80
CA ASP A 284 -6.51 16.60 -1.59
C ASP A 284 -6.42 15.67 -0.35
N ASN A 285 -6.78 16.16 0.83
CA ASN A 285 -6.66 15.38 2.06
C ASN A 285 -7.64 14.19 2.08
N SER A 286 -8.81 14.29 1.43
CA SER A 286 -9.74 13.18 1.28
C SER A 286 -9.13 12.05 0.45
N LYS A 287 -8.59 12.37 -0.73
CA LYS A 287 -7.90 11.38 -1.58
C LYS A 287 -6.65 10.79 -0.92
N LYS A 288 -5.88 11.61 -0.17
CA LYS A 288 -4.75 11.11 0.63
C LYS A 288 -5.22 10.13 1.68
N PHE A 289 -6.28 10.44 2.42
CA PHE A 289 -6.84 9.53 3.41
C PHE A 289 -7.35 8.23 2.77
N GLN A 290 -8.06 8.31 1.63
CA GLN A 290 -8.48 7.11 0.90
C GLN A 290 -7.29 6.21 0.55
N LEU A 291 -6.18 6.78 0.04
CA LEU A 291 -4.96 6.03 -0.24
C LEU A 291 -4.35 5.44 1.05
N LEU A 292 -4.34 6.20 2.14
CA LEU A 292 -3.86 5.70 3.43
C LEU A 292 -4.71 4.52 3.92
N ALA A 293 -6.03 4.62 3.87
CA ALA A 293 -6.93 3.57 4.33
C ALA A 293 -6.78 2.27 3.52
N ILE A 294 -6.72 2.34 2.18
CA ILE A 294 -6.54 1.14 1.36
C ILE A 294 -5.16 0.49 1.53
N ASN A 295 -4.14 1.26 1.89
CA ASN A 295 -2.82 0.69 2.16
C ASN A 295 -2.73 0.10 3.58
N ALA A 296 -3.43 0.64 4.58
CA ALA A 296 -3.62 -0.03 5.86
C ALA A 296 -4.34 -1.38 5.69
N ASP A 297 -5.37 -1.41 4.83
CA ASP A 297 -6.08 -2.64 4.47
C ASP A 297 -5.14 -3.69 3.83
N ARG A 298 -4.22 -3.27 2.95
CA ARG A 298 -3.19 -4.16 2.38
C ARG A 298 -2.27 -4.73 3.45
N TRP A 299 -1.80 -3.91 4.39
CA TRP A 299 -0.97 -4.36 5.50
C TRP A 299 -1.67 -5.43 6.35
N ARG A 300 -2.93 -5.21 6.72
CA ARG A 300 -3.77 -6.13 7.49
C ARG A 300 -3.91 -7.46 6.78
N LYS A 301 -4.23 -7.41 5.49
CA LYS A 301 -4.43 -8.59 4.66
C LYS A 301 -3.16 -9.44 4.48
N GLU A 302 -2.01 -8.81 4.36
CA GLU A 302 -0.76 -9.52 4.12
C GLU A 302 -0.22 -10.22 5.37
N HIS A 303 -0.81 -10.00 6.55
CA HIS A 303 -0.45 -10.61 7.83
C HIS A 303 1.07 -10.71 8.07
N ILE A 304 1.81 -9.65 7.75
CA ILE A 304 3.25 -9.59 8.02
C ILE A 304 3.41 -9.26 9.50
N ILE A 305 3.48 -10.30 10.33
CA ILE A 305 3.60 -10.15 11.78
C ILE A 305 5.07 -10.00 12.17
N ASP A 306 5.94 -10.90 11.68
CA ASP A 306 7.35 -10.94 12.03
C ASP A 306 8.23 -10.58 10.83
N LEU A 307 8.82 -9.39 10.85
CA LEU A 307 9.89 -9.06 9.94
C LEU A 307 11.22 -9.54 10.51
N PRO A 308 12.02 -10.28 9.73
CA PRO A 308 13.33 -10.72 10.21
C PRO A 308 14.26 -9.52 10.44
N GLU A 309 15.31 -9.71 11.27
CA GLU A 309 16.28 -8.65 11.57
C GLU A 309 16.91 -8.04 10.29
N ARG A 310 17.03 -8.83 9.23
CA ARG A 310 17.67 -8.44 7.97
C ARG A 310 16.86 -8.93 6.78
N TYR A 311 16.48 -8.04 5.88
CA TYR A 311 15.68 -8.37 4.71
C TYR A 311 15.81 -7.35 3.58
N VAL A 312 15.37 -7.76 2.40
CA VAL A 312 15.21 -6.89 1.22
C VAL A 312 13.73 -6.59 1.03
N TRP A 313 13.42 -5.32 0.90
CA TRP A 313 12.07 -4.84 0.67
C TRP A 313 11.98 -4.12 -0.68
N VAL A 314 11.11 -4.57 -1.57
CA VAL A 314 10.84 -3.94 -2.85
C VAL A 314 9.38 -3.50 -2.88
N ASN A 315 9.14 -2.20 -2.69
CA ASN A 315 7.81 -1.64 -2.91
C ASN A 315 7.67 -1.25 -4.38
N LEU A 316 6.84 -1.98 -5.13
CA LEU A 316 6.71 -1.83 -6.58
C LEU A 316 6.26 -0.44 -7.02
N PRO A 317 5.21 0.19 -6.41
CA PRO A 317 4.81 1.56 -6.75
C PRO A 317 5.87 2.63 -6.46
N SER A 318 6.71 2.42 -5.46
CA SER A 318 7.79 3.36 -5.13
C SER A 318 8.97 3.29 -6.10
N TYR A 319 9.08 2.20 -6.86
CA TYR A 319 10.25 1.89 -7.68
C TYR A 319 11.55 1.88 -6.87
N LYS A 320 11.48 1.38 -5.63
CA LYS A 320 12.62 1.30 -4.71
C LYS A 320 12.84 -0.11 -4.20
N LEU A 321 14.10 -0.49 -4.12
CA LEU A 321 14.62 -1.61 -3.37
C LEU A 321 15.32 -1.05 -2.14
N LYS A 322 14.96 -1.57 -0.97
CA LYS A 322 15.55 -1.21 0.32
C LYS A 322 16.20 -2.45 0.95
N ILE A 323 17.38 -2.30 1.50
CA ILE A 323 18.00 -3.27 2.42
C ILE A 323 17.80 -2.74 3.82
N ILE A 324 17.16 -3.54 4.67
CA ILE A 324 16.82 -3.17 6.03
C ILE A 324 17.53 -4.12 6.99
N GLU A 325 18.13 -3.57 8.02
CA GLU A 325 18.78 -4.29 9.12
C GLU A 325 18.41 -3.64 10.45
N LYS A 326 17.86 -4.42 11.39
CA LYS A 326 17.43 -3.95 12.71
C LYS A 326 16.57 -2.69 12.63
N ASP A 327 15.53 -2.76 11.81
CA ASP A 327 14.61 -1.64 11.51
C ASP A 327 15.30 -0.34 11.04
N THR A 328 16.50 -0.44 10.51
CA THR A 328 17.28 0.67 9.95
C THR A 328 17.48 0.49 8.46
N LEU A 329 17.29 1.57 7.70
CA LEU A 329 17.58 1.60 6.27
C LEU A 329 19.09 1.60 6.04
N ARG A 330 19.63 0.52 5.46
CA ARG A 330 21.06 0.38 5.11
C ARG A 330 21.38 0.86 3.71
N LEU A 331 20.49 0.54 2.77
CA LEU A 331 20.68 0.89 1.37
C LEU A 331 19.33 1.07 0.69
N GLU A 332 19.22 2.07 -0.17
CA GLU A 332 18.08 2.25 -1.07
C GLU A 332 18.56 2.45 -2.49
N LYS A 333 17.96 1.74 -3.45
CA LYS A 333 18.26 1.83 -4.88
C LYS A 333 17.00 1.93 -5.72
N ASN A 334 17.10 2.64 -6.84
CA ASN A 334 16.02 2.68 -7.83
C ASN A 334 15.89 1.34 -8.53
N VAL A 335 14.64 0.95 -8.84
CA VAL A 335 14.36 -0.23 -9.64
C VAL A 335 13.44 0.07 -10.82
N VAL A 336 13.55 -0.80 -11.85
CA VAL A 336 12.61 -0.88 -12.97
C VAL A 336 11.86 -2.20 -12.84
N ILE A 337 10.54 -2.11 -12.78
CA ILE A 337 9.64 -3.25 -12.60
C ILE A 337 8.96 -3.66 -13.91
N GLY A 338 8.16 -4.69 -13.87
CA GLY A 338 7.38 -5.19 -15.00
C GLY A 338 6.42 -4.15 -15.58
N LYS A 339 6.15 -4.23 -16.87
CA LYS A 339 5.17 -3.38 -17.58
C LYS A 339 3.78 -3.51 -16.94
N SER A 340 2.99 -2.45 -16.98
CA SER A 340 1.62 -2.42 -16.47
C SER A 340 0.63 -3.13 -17.42
N ASN A 341 0.88 -4.39 -17.69
CA ASN A 341 -0.05 -5.31 -18.33
C ASN A 341 0.00 -6.66 -17.61
N LEU A 342 -1.11 -7.36 -17.52
CA LEU A 342 -1.26 -8.58 -16.71
C LEU A 342 -0.16 -9.64 -16.93
N LYS A 343 0.37 -9.73 -18.14
CA LYS A 343 1.39 -10.73 -18.52
C LYS A 343 2.77 -10.40 -17.96
N ASN A 344 3.10 -9.12 -17.82
CA ASN A 344 4.46 -8.66 -17.52
C ASN A 344 4.56 -7.93 -16.16
N GLU A 345 3.49 -7.86 -15.37
CA GLU A 345 3.54 -7.27 -14.03
C GLU A 345 4.54 -8.04 -13.15
N THR A 346 5.31 -7.29 -12.35
CA THR A 346 6.08 -7.91 -11.28
C THR A 346 5.10 -8.38 -10.20
N PRO A 347 5.10 -9.67 -9.83
CA PRO A 347 4.18 -10.20 -8.83
C PRO A 347 4.52 -9.71 -7.42
N ILE A 348 3.51 -9.64 -6.55
CA ILE A 348 3.71 -9.63 -5.10
C ILE A 348 4.20 -11.02 -4.73
N LEU A 349 5.30 -11.10 -3.99
CA LEU A 349 5.88 -12.38 -3.57
C LEU A 349 6.73 -12.22 -2.33
N GLU A 350 6.97 -13.34 -1.69
CA GLU A 350 7.90 -13.53 -0.59
C GLU A 350 8.80 -14.72 -0.90
N SER A 351 10.08 -14.59 -0.63
CA SER A 351 11.07 -15.63 -0.86
C SER A 351 12.35 -15.35 -0.06
N ALA A 352 13.42 -16.10 -0.35
CA ALA A 352 14.74 -15.88 0.22
C ALA A 352 15.81 -15.90 -0.86
N ILE A 353 16.61 -14.84 -0.94
CA ILE A 353 17.77 -14.76 -1.84
C ILE A 353 18.78 -15.81 -1.41
N ASN A 354 19.14 -16.70 -2.33
CA ASN A 354 20.06 -17.81 -2.07
C ASN A 354 21.29 -17.82 -2.98
N GLN A 355 21.29 -17.02 -4.05
CA GLN A 355 22.42 -16.96 -4.98
C GLN A 355 22.64 -15.55 -5.52
N ILE A 356 23.91 -15.18 -5.67
CA ILE A 356 24.36 -13.97 -6.37
C ILE A 356 25.30 -14.42 -7.50
N VAL A 357 25.00 -14.01 -8.71
CA VAL A 357 25.74 -14.39 -9.91
C VAL A 357 26.37 -13.15 -10.53
N LEU A 358 27.70 -13.15 -10.64
CA LEU A 358 28.45 -12.17 -11.41
C LEU A 358 28.58 -12.64 -12.85
N TRP A 359 28.53 -11.70 -13.79
CA TRP A 359 28.60 -11.95 -15.21
C TRP A 359 27.68 -13.08 -15.67
N PRO A 360 26.35 -12.97 -15.42
CA PRO A 360 25.41 -14.03 -15.72
C PRO A 360 25.28 -14.27 -17.21
N THR A 361 25.03 -15.52 -17.60
CA THR A 361 24.41 -15.84 -18.88
C THR A 361 22.91 -15.51 -18.81
N TRP A 362 22.30 -15.11 -19.92
CA TRP A 362 20.88 -14.91 -20.03
C TRP A 362 20.23 -15.94 -20.97
N SER A 363 19.56 -16.93 -20.40
CA SER A 363 18.65 -17.79 -21.15
C SER A 363 17.42 -17.00 -21.53
N VAL A 364 17.23 -16.73 -22.82
CA VAL A 364 16.14 -15.88 -23.31
C VAL A 364 14.82 -16.63 -23.24
N PRO A 365 13.78 -16.08 -22.57
CA PRO A 365 12.46 -16.70 -22.55
C PRO A 365 11.89 -16.89 -23.96
N GLN A 366 11.22 -18.02 -24.20
CA GLN A 366 10.66 -18.35 -25.52
C GLN A 366 9.68 -17.30 -26.06
N SER A 367 8.94 -16.63 -25.17
CA SER A 367 8.06 -15.53 -25.55
C SER A 367 8.82 -14.35 -26.15
N ILE A 368 10.01 -14.04 -25.63
CA ILE A 368 10.88 -12.99 -26.18
C ILE A 368 11.51 -13.44 -27.51
N VAL A 369 12.00 -14.69 -27.56
CA VAL A 369 12.57 -15.26 -28.78
C VAL A 369 11.57 -15.19 -29.95
N LYS A 370 10.31 -15.58 -29.71
CA LYS A 370 9.28 -15.64 -30.76
C LYS A 370 8.69 -14.27 -31.16
N HIS A 371 8.57 -13.33 -30.21
CA HIS A 371 7.79 -12.12 -30.44
C HIS A 371 8.60 -10.83 -30.47
N GLU A 372 9.84 -10.82 -29.93
CA GLU A 372 10.60 -9.58 -29.78
C GLU A 372 11.97 -9.60 -30.44
N MET A 373 12.60 -10.78 -30.61
CA MET A 373 13.92 -10.87 -31.21
C MET A 373 13.83 -10.76 -32.73
N LYS A 374 14.62 -9.83 -33.30
CA LYS A 374 14.77 -9.64 -34.75
C LYS A 374 16.06 -10.26 -35.29
N SER A 375 17.02 -10.53 -34.41
CA SER A 375 18.34 -11.08 -34.77
C SER A 375 18.91 -11.87 -33.59
N PHE A 376 19.68 -12.90 -33.91
CA PHE A 376 20.41 -13.73 -32.93
C PHE A 376 21.91 -13.40 -32.88
N LYS A 377 22.36 -12.32 -33.53
CA LYS A 377 23.77 -11.90 -33.50
C LYS A 377 24.22 -11.65 -32.05
N GLY A 378 25.31 -12.31 -31.64
CA GLY A 378 25.82 -12.22 -30.27
C GLY A 378 25.13 -13.14 -29.25
N PHE A 379 24.33 -14.11 -29.73
CA PHE A 379 23.69 -15.12 -28.90
C PHE A 379 24.15 -16.52 -29.32
N ASN A 380 24.28 -17.43 -28.37
CA ASN A 380 24.44 -18.84 -28.63
C ASN A 380 23.06 -19.44 -28.89
N VAL A 381 22.88 -20.04 -30.08
CA VAL A 381 21.59 -20.58 -30.52
C VAL A 381 21.73 -22.09 -30.70
N ILE A 382 20.86 -22.83 -29.97
CA ILE A 382 20.76 -24.28 -30.10
C ILE A 382 19.36 -24.59 -30.63
N LYS A 383 19.31 -25.20 -31.83
CA LYS A 383 18.06 -25.66 -32.45
C LYS A 383 17.93 -27.17 -32.23
N ASN A 384 16.78 -27.60 -31.70
CA ASN A 384 16.45 -29.00 -31.52
C ASN A 384 14.99 -29.23 -31.94
N GLY A 385 14.80 -29.69 -33.18
CA GLY A 385 13.48 -29.80 -33.81
C GLY A 385 12.74 -28.46 -33.82
N ASN A 386 11.53 -28.42 -33.27
CA ASN A 386 10.68 -27.22 -33.18
C ASN A 386 11.07 -26.27 -32.04
N TRP A 387 12.10 -26.59 -31.25
CA TRP A 387 12.50 -25.80 -30.10
C TRP A 387 13.83 -25.09 -30.34
N THR A 388 13.92 -23.82 -30.02
CA THR A 388 15.13 -23.00 -30.16
C THR A 388 15.53 -22.43 -28.80
N SER A 389 16.67 -22.86 -28.25
CA SER A 389 17.26 -22.25 -27.07
C SER A 389 18.19 -21.12 -27.50
N VAL A 390 18.01 -19.97 -26.91
CA VAL A 390 18.80 -18.76 -27.16
C VAL A 390 19.44 -18.31 -25.87
N VAL A 391 20.75 -18.23 -25.80
CA VAL A 391 21.50 -17.83 -24.60
C VAL A 391 22.44 -16.70 -24.96
N GLN A 392 22.31 -15.57 -24.23
CA GLN A 392 23.28 -14.49 -24.33
C GLN A 392 24.47 -14.77 -23.40
N PRO A 393 25.68 -14.73 -23.90
CA PRO A 393 26.88 -14.92 -23.09
C PRO A 393 27.12 -13.76 -22.12
N PRO A 394 27.98 -13.94 -21.10
CA PRO A 394 28.39 -12.85 -20.21
C PRO A 394 29.03 -11.71 -20.99
N GLY A 395 28.86 -10.49 -20.53
CA GLY A 395 29.47 -9.32 -21.16
C GLY A 395 28.76 -8.01 -20.85
N ASN A 396 29.39 -6.90 -21.22
CA ASN A 396 28.86 -5.54 -20.93
C ASN A 396 27.50 -5.27 -21.60
N ASN A 397 27.22 -5.93 -22.72
CA ASN A 397 25.97 -5.81 -23.47
C ASN A 397 24.92 -6.86 -23.08
N ASN A 398 25.20 -7.72 -22.08
CA ASN A 398 24.23 -8.69 -21.62
C ASN A 398 23.01 -7.98 -21.02
N ALA A 399 21.81 -8.39 -21.38
CA ALA A 399 20.57 -7.77 -20.92
C ALA A 399 20.38 -7.79 -19.40
N LEU A 400 21.03 -8.75 -18.71
CA LEU A 400 21.03 -8.87 -17.25
C LEU A 400 22.13 -8.03 -16.57
N GLY A 401 22.96 -7.33 -17.36
CA GLY A 401 24.11 -6.59 -16.84
C GLY A 401 25.16 -7.50 -16.19
N CYS A 402 25.87 -7.00 -15.20
CA CYS A 402 26.97 -7.73 -14.56
C CYS A 402 26.57 -8.51 -13.30
N VAL A 403 25.36 -8.35 -12.78
CA VAL A 403 24.89 -9.00 -11.54
C VAL A 403 23.47 -9.52 -11.69
N LYS A 404 23.24 -10.75 -11.21
CA LYS A 404 21.92 -11.37 -11.06
C LYS A 404 21.78 -11.92 -9.65
N ILE A 405 20.67 -11.60 -8.97
CA ILE A 405 20.35 -12.02 -7.60
C ILE A 405 19.13 -12.93 -7.69
N LEU A 406 19.27 -14.16 -7.23
CA LEU A 406 18.29 -15.23 -7.40
C LEU A 406 17.63 -15.60 -6.07
N PHE A 407 16.36 -15.90 -6.16
CA PHE A 407 15.52 -16.44 -5.09
C PHE A 407 14.44 -17.36 -5.69
N PRO A 408 14.10 -18.49 -5.05
CA PRO A 408 13.10 -19.42 -5.54
C PRO A 408 11.71 -18.77 -5.62
N ASN A 409 11.03 -18.89 -6.76
CA ASN A 409 9.63 -18.49 -6.90
C ASN A 409 9.01 -19.11 -8.16
N LYS A 410 7.68 -19.28 -8.16
CA LYS A 410 6.92 -19.87 -9.27
C LYS A 410 6.82 -18.99 -10.53
N TYR A 411 7.19 -17.72 -10.43
CA TYR A 411 7.07 -16.74 -11.50
C TYR A 411 8.36 -16.57 -12.33
N SER A 412 9.45 -17.23 -11.93
CA SER A 412 10.78 -17.08 -12.55
C SER A 412 11.29 -15.63 -12.54
N VAL A 413 10.91 -14.85 -11.52
CA VAL A 413 11.33 -13.46 -11.31
C VAL A 413 12.62 -13.43 -10.49
N TYR A 414 13.50 -12.50 -10.83
CA TYR A 414 14.77 -12.25 -10.12
C TYR A 414 15.13 -10.76 -10.18
N ILE A 415 16.09 -10.33 -9.35
CA ILE A 415 16.68 -9.00 -9.40
C ILE A 415 17.94 -9.06 -10.26
N HIS A 416 18.17 -8.07 -11.13
CA HIS A 416 19.35 -8.04 -11.97
C HIS A 416 19.76 -6.62 -12.36
N ASP A 417 20.99 -6.51 -12.80
CA ASP A 417 21.53 -5.29 -13.41
C ASP A 417 20.99 -5.10 -14.85
N THR A 418 21.37 -4.02 -15.50
CA THR A 418 21.00 -3.73 -16.90
C THR A 418 22.01 -2.77 -17.53
N PRO A 419 22.35 -2.94 -18.82
CA PRO A 419 23.13 -1.95 -19.55
C PRO A 419 22.34 -0.64 -19.80
N THR A 420 21.01 -0.67 -19.75
CA THR A 420 20.13 0.48 -20.04
C THR A 420 19.91 1.33 -18.77
N LYS A 421 20.96 2.00 -18.30
CA LYS A 421 20.94 2.78 -17.04
C LYS A 421 20.00 3.98 -17.06
N ARG A 422 19.73 4.57 -18.24
CA ARG A 422 18.83 5.73 -18.40
C ARG A 422 17.43 5.51 -17.85
N LEU A 423 16.97 4.27 -17.77
CA LEU A 423 15.64 3.94 -17.26
C LEU A 423 15.46 4.30 -15.78
N PHE A 424 16.53 4.36 -15.01
CA PHE A 424 16.46 4.68 -13.57
C PHE A 424 16.14 6.15 -13.29
N GLY A 425 16.35 7.05 -14.28
CA GLY A 425 15.99 8.46 -14.20
C GLY A 425 14.57 8.79 -14.70
N ALA A 426 13.80 7.81 -15.17
CA ALA A 426 12.43 8.04 -15.64
C ALA A 426 11.43 8.04 -14.48
N ASP A 427 10.37 8.84 -14.56
CA ASP A 427 9.24 8.85 -13.60
C ASP A 427 8.50 7.52 -13.60
N PHE A 428 8.26 6.98 -14.80
CA PHE A 428 7.56 5.73 -14.99
C PHE A 428 8.56 4.62 -15.30
N ARG A 429 8.80 3.77 -14.33
CA ARG A 429 9.80 2.70 -14.40
C ARG A 429 9.19 1.30 -14.49
N ALA A 430 8.02 1.17 -15.09
CA ALA A 430 7.38 -0.12 -15.39
C ALA A 430 7.66 -0.52 -16.85
N ALA A 431 8.83 -1.11 -17.11
CA ALA A 431 9.33 -1.36 -18.46
C ALA A 431 9.94 -2.76 -18.69
N SER A 432 10.03 -3.61 -17.65
CA SER A 432 10.56 -4.97 -17.76
C SER A 432 9.47 -6.00 -18.13
N HIS A 433 9.86 -7.26 -18.21
CA HIS A 433 8.96 -8.40 -18.43
C HIS A 433 8.61 -9.16 -17.13
N GLY A 434 8.67 -8.45 -15.98
CA GLY A 434 8.36 -9.00 -14.67
C GLY A 434 9.56 -9.04 -13.73
N CYS A 435 10.78 -9.29 -14.22
CA CYS A 435 12.00 -9.19 -13.41
C CYS A 435 12.28 -7.75 -12.98
N VAL A 436 12.98 -7.59 -11.86
CA VAL A 436 13.32 -6.29 -11.28
C VAL A 436 14.74 -5.90 -11.69
N ARG A 437 14.87 -4.86 -12.54
CA ARG A 437 16.18 -4.27 -12.83
C ARG A 437 16.53 -3.32 -11.68
N CYS A 438 17.73 -3.45 -11.13
CA CYS A 438 18.17 -2.65 -10.00
C CYS A 438 19.35 -1.75 -10.39
N GLN A 439 19.30 -0.50 -9.95
CA GLN A 439 20.40 0.43 -10.04
C GLN A 439 21.53 -0.02 -9.12
N ASP A 440 22.78 0.13 -9.58
CA ASP A 440 23.99 -0.21 -8.80
C ASP A 440 23.91 -1.60 -8.14
N THR A 441 23.45 -2.60 -8.89
CA THR A 441 23.19 -3.95 -8.39
C THR A 441 24.43 -4.61 -7.77
N LEU A 442 25.62 -4.19 -8.17
CA LEU A 442 26.88 -4.66 -7.56
C LEU A 442 27.00 -4.21 -6.11
N GLU A 443 26.58 -2.98 -5.79
CA GLU A 443 26.57 -2.47 -4.42
C GLU A 443 25.51 -3.19 -3.57
N VAL A 444 24.33 -3.46 -4.16
CA VAL A 444 23.32 -4.30 -3.51
C VAL A 444 23.89 -5.68 -3.20
N ALA A 445 24.56 -6.33 -4.17
CA ALA A 445 25.18 -7.63 -3.97
C ALA A 445 26.24 -7.62 -2.87
N ALA A 446 27.12 -6.61 -2.85
CA ALA A 446 28.14 -6.47 -1.80
C ALA A 446 27.51 -6.32 -0.42
N ASN A 447 26.48 -5.48 -0.25
CA ASN A 447 25.77 -5.33 1.02
C ASN A 447 25.13 -6.64 1.49
N LEU A 448 24.48 -7.39 0.59
CA LEU A 448 23.89 -8.69 0.90
C LEU A 448 24.95 -9.71 1.34
N MET A 449 26.09 -9.72 0.68
CA MET A 449 27.19 -10.65 1.01
C MET A 449 27.83 -10.30 2.35
N MET A 450 28.06 -9.02 2.65
CA MET A 450 28.61 -8.58 3.93
C MET A 450 27.69 -8.90 5.11
N MET A 451 26.37 -8.85 4.92
CA MET A 451 25.40 -9.11 5.99
C MET A 451 25.47 -10.53 6.57
N TYR A 452 25.88 -11.52 5.77
CA TYR A 452 25.60 -12.90 6.17
C TYR A 452 26.82 -13.84 6.27
N THR A 453 27.86 -13.71 5.43
CA THR A 453 28.92 -14.72 5.46
C THR A 453 30.24 -14.32 4.81
N PHE A 454 30.22 -13.38 3.90
CA PHE A 454 31.39 -13.05 3.13
C PHE A 454 31.95 -11.70 3.62
N LYS A 455 33.15 -11.70 4.14
CA LYS A 455 33.90 -10.44 4.42
C LYS A 455 34.35 -9.80 3.08
N ILE A 456 33.44 -9.75 2.09
CA ILE A 456 33.68 -9.17 0.76
C ILE A 456 33.15 -7.74 0.79
N THR A 457 34.07 -6.77 0.68
CA THR A 457 33.71 -5.35 0.52
C THR A 457 33.23 -5.07 -0.90
N TYR A 458 32.59 -3.92 -1.10
CA TYR A 458 32.20 -3.45 -2.43
C TYR A 458 33.42 -3.37 -3.37
N ASP A 459 34.56 -2.84 -2.90
CA ASP A 459 35.77 -2.69 -3.71
C ASP A 459 36.37 -4.04 -4.08
N SER A 460 36.39 -5.00 -3.15
CA SER A 460 36.82 -6.38 -3.44
C SER A 460 35.94 -7.05 -4.49
N LEU A 461 34.63 -6.90 -4.38
CA LEU A 461 33.68 -7.46 -5.33
C LEU A 461 33.78 -6.79 -6.70
N LYS A 462 34.03 -5.46 -6.71
CA LYS A 462 34.26 -4.69 -7.92
C LYS A 462 35.56 -5.12 -8.60
N ALA A 463 36.65 -5.23 -7.86
CA ALA A 463 37.93 -5.71 -8.39
C ALA A 463 37.81 -7.13 -8.97
N PHE A 464 37.10 -8.02 -8.25
CA PHE A 464 36.84 -9.37 -8.74
C PHE A 464 36.01 -9.37 -10.05
N LYS A 465 34.95 -8.54 -10.11
CA LYS A 465 34.15 -8.36 -11.33
C LYS A 465 34.97 -7.83 -12.49
N ASP A 466 35.90 -6.89 -12.25
CA ASP A 466 36.69 -6.23 -13.29
C ASP A 466 37.87 -7.10 -13.75
N SER A 467 38.31 -8.06 -12.94
CA SER A 467 39.44 -8.95 -13.28
C SER A 467 39.16 -9.88 -14.43
N LYS A 468 37.93 -10.37 -14.60
CA LYS A 468 37.55 -11.33 -15.62
C LYS A 468 36.06 -11.31 -15.91
N ILE A 469 35.68 -11.24 -17.18
CA ILE A 469 34.29 -11.44 -17.64
C ILE A 469 34.01 -12.94 -17.75
N ALA A 470 33.69 -13.57 -16.61
CA ALA A 470 33.31 -14.97 -16.54
C ALA A 470 32.20 -15.16 -15.48
N THR A 471 31.27 -16.06 -15.78
CA THR A 471 30.19 -16.35 -14.81
C THR A 471 30.74 -16.92 -13.52
N HIS A 472 30.43 -16.27 -12.42
CA HIS A 472 30.76 -16.74 -11.08
C HIS A 472 29.53 -16.70 -10.17
N THR A 473 29.27 -17.80 -9.46
CA THR A 473 28.08 -17.93 -8.59
C THR A 473 28.47 -18.04 -7.12
N PHE A 474 27.98 -17.08 -6.32
CA PHE A 474 28.07 -17.12 -4.87
C PHE A 474 26.77 -17.70 -4.32
N ARG A 475 26.86 -18.81 -3.60
CA ARG A 475 25.72 -19.42 -2.91
C ARG A 475 25.72 -18.98 -1.44
N LEU A 476 24.59 -18.43 -0.99
CA LEU A 476 24.42 -18.01 0.41
C LEU A 476 24.08 -19.23 1.27
N LYS A 477 24.79 -19.43 2.36
CA LYS A 477 24.54 -20.54 3.32
C LYS A 477 23.18 -20.38 4.01
N LYS A 478 22.77 -19.14 4.28
CA LYS A 478 21.45 -18.77 4.80
C LYS A 478 20.78 -17.81 3.81
N GLY A 479 19.56 -18.11 3.43
CA GLY A 479 18.78 -17.24 2.55
C GLY A 479 18.48 -15.89 3.19
N ILE A 480 18.51 -14.82 2.39
CA ILE A 480 18.12 -13.47 2.84
C ILE A 480 16.67 -13.25 2.44
N PRO A 481 15.76 -13.03 3.38
CA PRO A 481 14.36 -12.78 3.09
C PRO A 481 14.19 -11.60 2.13
N VAL A 482 13.34 -11.77 1.14
CA VAL A 482 13.01 -10.75 0.14
C VAL A 482 11.51 -10.67 -0.05
N TYR A 483 10.99 -9.44 0.06
CA TYR A 483 9.57 -9.12 -0.03
C TYR A 483 9.33 -8.18 -1.21
N PHE A 484 8.46 -8.58 -2.12
CA PHE A 484 7.92 -7.71 -3.16
C PHE A 484 6.50 -7.34 -2.78
N ARG A 485 6.25 -6.06 -2.58
CA ARG A 485 4.99 -5.53 -2.07
C ARG A 485 4.44 -4.42 -2.94
N TYR A 486 3.15 -4.12 -2.77
CA TYR A 486 2.46 -3.12 -3.57
C TYR A 486 1.75 -2.11 -2.67
N PHE A 487 2.48 -1.12 -2.18
CA PHE A 487 1.95 -0.03 -1.38
C PHE A 487 2.04 1.30 -2.14
N THR A 488 0.89 1.92 -2.40
CA THR A 488 0.79 3.24 -3.04
C THR A 488 0.89 4.39 -2.04
N ALA A 489 0.87 4.07 -0.75
CA ALA A 489 1.26 4.97 0.33
C ALA A 489 2.07 4.18 1.37
N GLU A 490 3.16 4.78 1.87
CA GLU A 490 3.98 4.24 2.96
C GLU A 490 4.53 5.37 3.84
N ALA A 491 5.03 5.06 5.03
CA ALA A 491 5.85 5.98 5.80
C ALA A 491 7.33 5.68 5.54
N ASP A 492 8.15 6.71 5.31
CA ASP A 492 9.59 6.56 5.25
C ASP A 492 10.19 6.33 6.66
N PHE A 493 11.50 6.12 6.74
CA PHE A 493 12.17 5.85 8.01
C PHE A 493 12.19 7.05 8.96
N ASP A 494 11.93 8.26 8.45
CA ASP A 494 11.78 9.49 9.23
C ASP A 494 10.32 9.72 9.67
N GLY A 495 9.39 8.84 9.30
CA GLY A 495 7.97 8.92 9.62
C GLY A 495 7.15 9.82 8.70
N ASN A 496 7.71 10.25 7.56
CA ASN A 496 6.98 11.07 6.60
C ASN A 496 6.16 10.19 5.64
N LEU A 497 4.90 10.57 5.42
CA LEU A 497 4.05 9.90 4.44
C LEU A 497 4.54 10.16 3.01
N LYS A 498 4.65 9.09 2.25
CA LYS A 498 4.97 9.08 0.83
C LYS A 498 3.81 8.48 0.05
N PHE A 499 3.48 9.10 -1.09
CA PHE A 499 2.42 8.66 -1.98
C PHE A 499 2.98 8.39 -3.36
N TYR A 500 2.63 7.23 -3.93
CA TYR A 500 3.14 6.77 -5.22
C TYR A 500 2.02 6.63 -6.24
N ALA A 501 2.38 6.55 -7.51
CA ALA A 501 1.45 6.25 -8.58
C ALA A 501 0.96 4.79 -8.49
N ASP A 502 -0.33 4.58 -8.74
CA ASP A 502 -0.92 3.24 -8.86
C ASP A 502 -0.55 2.63 -10.24
N VAL A 503 0.65 2.06 -10.31
CA VAL A 503 1.29 1.59 -11.55
C VAL A 503 0.48 0.49 -12.25
N TYR A 504 -0.18 -0.37 -11.48
CA TYR A 504 -0.93 -1.53 -11.96
C TYR A 504 -2.45 -1.37 -11.82
N ASN A 505 -2.93 -0.15 -11.53
CA ASN A 505 -4.36 0.21 -11.39
C ASN A 505 -5.11 -0.66 -10.36
N ARG A 506 -4.49 -0.93 -9.22
CA ARG A 506 -5.06 -1.77 -8.14
C ARG A 506 -5.85 -0.97 -7.10
N ASP A 507 -5.60 0.35 -6.97
CA ASP A 507 -6.24 1.22 -5.96
C ASP A 507 -7.71 1.47 -6.26
N LYS A 508 -8.06 1.67 -7.54
CA LYS A 508 -9.41 2.07 -7.95
C LYS A 508 -10.50 1.11 -7.46
N GLN A 509 -10.22 -0.19 -7.50
CA GLN A 509 -11.20 -1.20 -7.05
C GLN A 509 -11.37 -1.15 -5.53
N MET A 510 -10.28 -1.02 -4.78
CA MET A 510 -10.29 -0.90 -3.32
C MET A 510 -11.02 0.37 -2.88
N ILE A 511 -10.70 1.51 -3.47
CA ILE A 511 -11.38 2.78 -3.19
C ILE A 511 -12.88 2.70 -3.49
N ASN A 512 -13.26 2.12 -4.63
CA ASN A 512 -14.66 1.95 -4.99
C ASN A 512 -15.40 1.03 -4.00
N PHE A 513 -14.75 -0.01 -3.51
CA PHE A 513 -15.33 -0.92 -2.53
C PHE A 513 -15.47 -0.24 -1.16
N ILE A 514 -14.38 0.31 -0.63
CA ILE A 514 -14.30 0.84 0.74
C ILE A 514 -15.05 2.17 0.90
N PHE A 515 -15.01 3.03 -0.12
CA PHE A 515 -15.57 4.40 -0.01
C PHE A 515 -16.82 4.65 -0.84
N LYS A 516 -17.17 3.76 -1.78
CA LYS A 516 -18.35 3.93 -2.65
C LYS A 516 -19.32 2.76 -2.61
N GLY A 517 -19.09 1.77 -1.75
CA GLY A 517 -19.96 0.60 -1.58
C GLY A 517 -20.11 -0.27 -2.82
N LYS A 518 -19.21 -0.16 -3.81
CA LYS A 518 -19.27 -0.94 -5.04
C LYS A 518 -18.62 -2.30 -4.85
N LYS A 519 -19.36 -3.39 -5.10
CA LYS A 519 -18.78 -4.74 -5.05
C LYS A 519 -17.59 -4.86 -6.01
N PRO A 520 -16.52 -5.58 -5.63
CA PRO A 520 -15.39 -5.83 -6.52
C PRO A 520 -15.86 -6.59 -7.76
N HIS A 521 -15.48 -6.13 -8.93
CA HIS A 521 -15.68 -6.89 -10.16
C HIS A 521 -14.52 -7.86 -10.34
N VAL A 522 -14.79 -9.15 -10.21
CA VAL A 522 -13.82 -10.21 -10.47
C VAL A 522 -13.84 -10.52 -11.97
N LEU A 523 -12.74 -10.18 -12.64
CA LEU A 523 -12.62 -10.48 -14.07
C LEU A 523 -12.72 -12.00 -14.30
N THR A 524 -13.61 -12.41 -15.19
CA THR A 524 -13.70 -13.80 -15.66
C THR A 524 -12.44 -14.21 -16.44
N LYS A 525 -12.31 -15.48 -16.78
CA LYS A 525 -11.19 -15.93 -17.62
C LYS A 525 -11.21 -15.28 -18.98
N GLU A 526 -12.40 -15.12 -19.55
CA GLU A 526 -12.65 -14.50 -20.85
C GLU A 526 -12.28 -13.00 -20.80
N GLU A 527 -12.74 -12.25 -19.81
CA GLU A 527 -12.41 -10.84 -19.63
C GLU A 527 -10.91 -10.61 -19.40
N LYS A 528 -10.24 -11.55 -18.72
CA LYS A 528 -8.77 -11.52 -18.57
C LYS A 528 -8.06 -11.69 -19.92
N GLN A 529 -8.57 -12.59 -20.78
CA GLN A 529 -8.04 -12.78 -22.13
C GLN A 529 -8.31 -11.56 -23.02
N GLU A 530 -9.53 -11.02 -23.01
CA GLU A 530 -9.89 -9.81 -23.76
C GLU A 530 -9.04 -8.60 -23.34
N LYS A 531 -8.83 -8.42 -22.04
CA LYS A 531 -7.95 -7.37 -21.51
C LYS A 531 -6.50 -7.56 -21.98
N GLN A 532 -5.99 -8.80 -22.00
CA GLN A 532 -4.65 -9.09 -22.53
C GLN A 532 -4.53 -8.77 -24.02
N ILE A 533 -5.56 -9.07 -24.80
CA ILE A 533 -5.65 -8.75 -26.23
C ILE A 533 -5.71 -7.23 -26.43
N ALA A 534 -6.56 -6.54 -25.69
CA ALA A 534 -6.71 -5.09 -25.74
C ALA A 534 -5.41 -4.36 -25.37
N ASP A 535 -4.72 -4.79 -24.31
CA ASP A 535 -3.43 -4.27 -23.90
C ASP A 535 -2.36 -4.49 -24.99
N SER A 536 -2.36 -5.66 -25.63
CA SER A 536 -1.45 -5.98 -26.73
C SER A 536 -1.71 -5.11 -27.97
N LEU A 537 -2.97 -4.89 -28.32
CA LEU A 537 -3.39 -4.02 -29.44
C LEU A 537 -3.06 -2.55 -29.18
N SER A 538 -3.24 -2.08 -27.96
CA SER A 538 -2.86 -0.72 -27.55
C SER A 538 -1.36 -0.48 -27.69
N LEU A 539 -0.57 -1.46 -27.32
CA LEU A 539 0.90 -1.42 -27.45
C LEU A 539 1.34 -1.39 -28.93
N ILE A 540 0.66 -2.14 -29.79
CA ILE A 540 0.92 -2.15 -31.24
C ILE A 540 0.55 -0.78 -31.85
N LYS A 541 -0.60 -0.21 -31.48
CA LYS A 541 -1.02 1.13 -31.91
C LYS A 541 0.00 2.20 -31.48
N LYS A 542 0.47 2.15 -30.25
CA LYS A 542 1.48 3.07 -29.73
C LYS A 542 2.81 2.94 -30.48
N LYS A 543 3.29 1.72 -30.75
CA LYS A 543 4.51 1.49 -31.53
C LYS A 543 4.38 2.01 -32.98
N LYS A 544 3.22 1.87 -33.62
CA LYS A 544 2.95 2.46 -34.95
C LYS A 544 2.99 3.99 -34.90
N ALA A 545 2.35 4.62 -33.91
CA ALA A 545 2.37 6.06 -33.74
C ALA A 545 3.78 6.61 -33.50
N ASP A 546 4.56 5.95 -32.63
CA ASP A 546 5.96 6.33 -32.36
C ASP A 546 6.86 6.19 -33.61
N SER A 547 6.64 5.14 -34.43
CA SER A 547 7.39 4.94 -35.68
C SER A 547 7.02 6.00 -36.74
N THR A 548 5.75 6.38 -36.82
CA THR A 548 5.28 7.43 -37.74
C THR A 548 5.84 8.80 -37.36
N ALA A 549 5.81 9.14 -36.07
CA ALA A 549 6.38 10.38 -35.55
C ALA A 549 7.90 10.47 -35.76
N THR A 550 8.62 9.33 -35.66
CA THR A 550 10.04 9.25 -35.93
C THR A 550 10.33 9.43 -37.43
N ALA A 551 9.53 8.82 -38.30
CA ALA A 551 9.65 8.96 -39.74
C ALA A 551 9.38 10.41 -40.22
N GLU A 552 8.37 11.08 -39.65
CA GLU A 552 8.08 12.49 -39.94
C GLU A 552 9.20 13.43 -39.46
N LYS A 553 9.83 13.11 -38.32
CA LYS A 553 10.97 13.88 -37.81
C LYS A 553 12.20 13.75 -38.69
N LEU A 554 12.49 12.54 -39.17
CA LEU A 554 13.58 12.28 -40.12
C LEU A 554 13.34 12.96 -41.47
N LYS A 555 12.09 12.97 -41.94
CA LYS A 555 11.73 13.66 -43.18
C LYS A 555 11.93 15.18 -43.09
N LYS A 556 11.54 15.79 -41.97
CA LYS A 556 11.77 17.22 -41.69
C LYS A 556 13.27 17.57 -41.53
N GLU A 557 14.08 16.67 -41.00
CA GLU A 557 15.54 16.85 -40.92
C GLU A 557 16.20 16.74 -42.31
N GLN A 558 15.75 15.79 -43.16
CA GLN A 558 16.20 15.70 -44.56
C GLN A 558 15.79 16.93 -45.39
N GLU A 559 14.58 17.43 -45.23
CA GLU A 559 14.10 18.67 -45.90
C GLU A 559 14.94 19.89 -45.45
N LYS A 560 15.35 19.98 -44.19
CA LYS A 560 16.23 21.05 -43.72
C LYS A 560 17.64 20.95 -44.30
N LEU A 561 18.20 19.74 -44.42
CA LEU A 561 19.51 19.51 -45.02
C LEU A 561 19.54 19.86 -46.51
N THR A 562 18.49 19.47 -47.26
CA THR A 562 18.38 19.80 -48.70
C THR A 562 18.19 21.32 -48.90
N LEU A 563 17.50 22.01 -47.98
CA LEU A 563 17.36 23.47 -48.04
C LEU A 563 18.68 24.19 -47.79
N SER A 564 19.49 23.68 -46.84
CA SER A 564 20.84 24.24 -46.53
C SER A 564 21.82 24.04 -47.69
N ASP A 565 21.78 22.87 -48.34
CA ASP A 565 22.60 22.57 -49.53
C ASP A 565 22.20 23.41 -50.75
N THR A 566 20.94 23.78 -50.84
CA THR A 566 20.43 24.65 -51.94
C THR A 566 20.85 26.11 -51.71
N ILE A 567 20.92 26.57 -50.44
CA ILE A 567 21.41 27.90 -50.07
C ILE A 567 22.91 28.00 -50.29
N LEU A 568 23.70 27.01 -49.88
CA LEU A 568 25.16 26.95 -50.12
C LEU A 568 25.57 26.93 -51.60
N LYS A 569 24.73 26.29 -52.47
CA LYS A 569 24.94 26.29 -53.92
C LYS A 569 24.55 27.63 -54.56
N LYS A 570 23.63 28.43 -54.00
CA LYS A 570 23.29 29.75 -54.48
C LYS A 570 24.38 30.81 -54.15
N ASP A 571 24.99 30.68 -52.96
CA ASP A 571 26.04 31.57 -52.54
C ASP A 571 27.39 31.30 -53.29
N SER A 572 27.61 30.09 -53.80
CA SER A 572 28.74 29.75 -54.63
C SER A 572 28.65 30.12 -56.13
N LEU A 573 27.46 30.58 -56.58
CA LEU A 573 27.22 31.04 -57.94
C LEU A 573 27.19 32.57 -58.06
N ASN A 574 27.28 33.31 -56.94
CA ASN A 574 27.29 34.77 -56.87
C ASN A 574 28.63 35.39 -56.40
N ASN A 575 29.70 34.57 -56.37
CA ASN A 575 31.11 35.04 -56.17
C ASN A 575 31.96 34.84 -57.43
#